data_70b93ae8a29d2083e391ade2cbab6a30
#
_entry.id   70b93ae8a29d2083e391ade2cbab6a30
#
_cell.length_a   1.000
_cell.length_b   1.000
_cell.length_c   1.000
_cell.angle_alpha   90.00
_cell.angle_beta   90.00
_cell.angle_gamma   90.00
#
_symmetry.space_group_name_H-M   'P 1'
#
loop_
_entity.id
_entity.type
_entity.pdbx_description
1 polymer ?
#
loop_
_entity_poly.entity_id
_entity_poly.type
_entity_poly.pdbx_seq_one_letter_code
_entity_poly.pdbx_strand_id
1 'polypeptide(L)'
;QMRREEILKAAEKIFAQNGFYNSTVAEIAKESEFAIGTLYQFFTNKEELYYTMMIEKFDLLYEMLQSEVSKHSKCLDKLGCVVEVVLSFIEQHVDFFKIFTWELNVLNSNMNNQLKDQLISKHFAYIKLISDIITEGIQEGLLKDGPADDLSTALVGMMNVFSFNWIYNQQQDALREKAPTIVNLFLNGATQT
;
A
#
# COMPACT_ATOMS: atom_id res chain seq x y z
N GLN A 1 6.74 5.23 -22.87
CA GLN A 1 6.47 5.37 -21.44
C GLN A 1 5.00 5.65 -21.19
N MET A 2 4.42 6.70 -21.76
CA MET A 2 2.99 7.09 -21.62
C MET A 2 1.99 5.94 -21.86
N ARG A 3 2.16 5.15 -22.96
CA ARG A 3 1.27 4.01 -23.24
C ARG A 3 1.30 2.92 -22.16
N ARG A 4 2.47 2.64 -21.60
CA ARG A 4 2.63 1.64 -20.54
C ARG A 4 1.89 2.06 -19.26
N GLU A 5 1.97 3.33 -18.90
CA GLU A 5 1.27 3.91 -17.74
C GLU A 5 -0.25 3.86 -17.93
N GLU A 6 -0.76 4.15 -19.14
CA GLU A 6 -2.19 4.06 -19.46
C GLU A 6 -2.69 2.61 -19.36
N ILE A 7 -1.90 1.63 -19.80
CA ILE A 7 -2.23 0.20 -19.65
C ILE A 7 -2.28 -0.20 -18.17
N LEU A 8 -1.30 0.22 -17.35
CA LEU A 8 -1.28 -0.09 -15.92
C LEU A 8 -2.47 0.55 -15.19
N LYS A 9 -2.85 1.78 -15.54
CA LYS A 9 -4.03 2.44 -14.98
C LYS A 9 -5.34 1.74 -15.35
N ALA A 10 -5.48 1.30 -16.59
CA ALA A 10 -6.62 0.50 -17.03
C ALA A 10 -6.67 -0.85 -16.30
N ALA A 11 -5.53 -1.50 -16.13
CA ALA A 11 -5.41 -2.76 -15.39
C ALA A 11 -5.84 -2.59 -13.93
N GLU A 12 -5.40 -1.54 -13.24
CA GLU A 12 -5.79 -1.23 -11.87
C GLU A 12 -7.31 -1.13 -11.75
N LYS A 13 -7.97 -0.38 -12.63
CA LYS A 13 -9.42 -0.24 -12.66
C LYS A 13 -10.14 -1.57 -12.87
N ILE A 14 -9.72 -2.36 -13.86
CA ILE A 14 -10.36 -3.65 -14.18
C ILE A 14 -10.14 -4.67 -13.04
N PHE A 15 -8.93 -4.76 -12.47
CA PHE A 15 -8.67 -5.63 -11.33
C PHE A 15 -9.46 -5.22 -10.08
N ALA A 16 -9.62 -3.93 -9.81
CA ALA A 16 -10.42 -3.45 -8.69
C ALA A 16 -11.92 -3.75 -8.83
N GLN A 17 -12.43 -3.81 -10.07
CA GLN A 17 -13.84 -4.10 -10.35
C GLN A 17 -14.17 -5.59 -10.34
N ASN A 18 -13.33 -6.40 -10.98
CA ASN A 18 -13.64 -7.79 -11.30
C ASN A 18 -12.81 -8.78 -10.47
N GLY A 19 -11.75 -8.33 -9.80
CA GLY A 19 -10.71 -9.17 -9.22
C GLY A 19 -9.74 -9.71 -10.28
N PHE A 20 -8.57 -10.18 -9.83
CA PHE A 20 -7.54 -10.72 -10.73
C PHE A 20 -8.04 -11.90 -11.58
N TYR A 21 -8.68 -12.88 -10.93
CA TYR A 21 -9.06 -14.13 -11.61
C TYR A 21 -10.14 -13.94 -12.67
N ASN A 22 -11.10 -13.04 -12.44
CA ASN A 22 -12.20 -12.80 -13.37
C ASN A 22 -11.87 -11.75 -14.44
N SER A 23 -10.72 -11.09 -14.37
CA SER A 23 -10.28 -10.11 -15.36
C SER A 23 -9.54 -10.76 -16.52
N THR A 24 -9.68 -10.16 -17.70
CA THR A 24 -8.99 -10.60 -18.93
C THR A 24 -8.12 -9.49 -19.51
N VAL A 25 -7.06 -9.87 -20.23
CA VAL A 25 -6.23 -8.91 -20.98
C VAL A 25 -7.04 -8.17 -22.06
N ALA A 26 -8.08 -8.81 -22.59
CA ALA A 26 -8.97 -8.19 -23.58
C ALA A 26 -9.79 -7.03 -22.97
N GLU A 27 -10.30 -7.18 -21.74
CA GLU A 27 -11.00 -6.10 -21.04
C GLU A 27 -10.06 -4.93 -20.71
N ILE A 28 -8.83 -5.23 -20.28
CA ILE A 28 -7.80 -4.20 -20.02
C ILE A 28 -7.42 -3.46 -21.30
N ALA A 29 -7.28 -4.18 -22.43
CA ALA A 29 -7.01 -3.60 -23.74
C ALA A 29 -8.15 -2.65 -24.17
N LYS A 30 -9.39 -3.08 -23.99
CA LYS A 30 -10.58 -2.25 -24.27
C LYS A 30 -10.63 -1.00 -23.39
N GLU A 31 -10.37 -1.15 -22.09
CA GLU A 31 -10.38 -0.02 -21.12
C GLU A 31 -9.26 0.98 -21.41
N SER A 32 -8.07 0.51 -21.82
CA SER A 32 -6.94 1.36 -22.19
C SER A 32 -7.02 1.92 -23.62
N GLU A 33 -8.04 1.55 -24.39
CA GLU A 33 -8.23 1.91 -25.81
C GLU A 33 -7.07 1.46 -26.74
N PHE A 34 -6.33 0.40 -26.33
CA PHE A 34 -5.27 -0.17 -27.16
C PHE A 34 -5.67 -1.55 -27.71
N ALA A 35 -5.05 -1.94 -28.84
CA ALA A 35 -5.15 -3.30 -29.33
C ALA A 35 -4.48 -4.28 -28.36
N ILE A 36 -5.02 -5.50 -28.21
CA ILE A 36 -4.44 -6.56 -27.35
C ILE A 36 -2.96 -6.81 -27.68
N GLY A 37 -2.59 -6.80 -28.97
CA GLY A 37 -1.20 -6.94 -29.38
C GLY A 37 -0.28 -5.85 -28.86
N THR A 38 -0.79 -4.64 -28.60
CA THR A 38 -0.01 -3.56 -27.97
C THR A 38 0.28 -3.89 -26.51
N LEU A 39 -0.66 -4.46 -25.77
CA LEU A 39 -0.43 -4.86 -24.37
C LEU A 39 0.67 -5.93 -24.30
N TYR A 40 0.65 -6.91 -25.19
CA TYR A 40 1.67 -7.97 -25.24
C TYR A 40 3.06 -7.50 -25.68
N GLN A 41 3.21 -6.27 -26.19
CA GLN A 41 4.51 -5.65 -26.41
C GLN A 41 5.16 -5.16 -25.11
N PHE A 42 4.36 -4.88 -24.08
CA PHE A 42 4.81 -4.37 -22.78
C PHE A 42 4.80 -5.43 -21.68
N PHE A 43 3.85 -6.37 -21.73
CA PHE A 43 3.63 -7.38 -20.68
C PHE A 43 3.37 -8.74 -21.33
N THR A 44 4.06 -9.77 -20.89
CA THR A 44 3.98 -11.11 -21.47
C THR A 44 2.67 -11.83 -21.13
N ASN A 45 2.07 -11.49 -19.97
CA ASN A 45 0.84 -12.09 -19.46
C ASN A 45 0.13 -11.19 -18.45
N LYS A 46 -1.05 -11.61 -18.00
CA LYS A 46 -1.87 -10.89 -17.01
C LYS A 46 -1.17 -10.79 -15.65
N GLU A 47 -0.44 -11.80 -15.27
CA GLU A 47 0.31 -11.87 -14.02
C GLU A 47 1.41 -10.82 -13.96
N GLU A 48 2.21 -10.70 -15.01
CA GLU A 48 3.25 -9.68 -15.11
C GLU A 48 2.65 -8.27 -14.99
N LEU A 49 1.53 -8.04 -15.67
CA LEU A 49 0.81 -6.77 -15.61
C LEU A 49 0.34 -6.46 -14.17
N TYR A 50 -0.24 -7.46 -13.49
CA TYR A 50 -0.71 -7.34 -12.10
C TYR A 50 0.43 -7.02 -11.14
N TYR A 51 1.48 -7.86 -11.14
CA TYR A 51 2.61 -7.66 -10.22
C TYR A 51 3.35 -6.36 -10.47
N THR A 52 3.56 -6.00 -11.74
CA THR A 52 4.20 -4.73 -12.10
C THR A 52 3.42 -3.53 -11.58
N MET A 53 2.09 -3.52 -11.78
CA MET A 53 1.22 -2.48 -11.26
C MET A 53 1.31 -2.36 -9.73
N MET A 54 1.26 -3.49 -9.02
CA MET A 54 1.33 -3.52 -7.56
C MET A 54 2.70 -3.05 -7.04
N ILE A 55 3.79 -3.50 -7.67
CA ILE A 55 5.16 -3.10 -7.32
C ILE A 55 5.33 -1.58 -7.48
N GLU A 56 4.90 -1.00 -8.60
CA GLU A 56 5.02 0.43 -8.84
C GLU A 56 4.22 1.27 -7.82
N LYS A 57 3.07 0.78 -7.36
CA LYS A 57 2.30 1.44 -6.30
C LYS A 57 3.00 1.41 -4.94
N PHE A 58 3.61 0.27 -4.59
CA PHE A 58 4.43 0.21 -3.37
C PHE A 58 5.67 1.07 -3.46
N ASP A 59 6.32 1.14 -4.63
CA ASP A 59 7.47 2.02 -4.84
C ASP A 59 7.07 3.48 -4.64
N LEU A 60 5.96 3.90 -5.24
CA LEU A 60 5.43 5.25 -5.08
C LEU A 60 5.12 5.58 -3.62
N LEU A 61 4.44 4.68 -2.90
CA LEU A 61 4.17 4.86 -1.47
C LEU A 61 5.45 4.98 -0.66
N TYR A 62 6.44 4.10 -0.93
CA TYR A 62 7.70 4.09 -0.22
C TYR A 62 8.51 5.38 -0.44
N GLU A 63 8.59 5.86 -1.69
CA GLU A 63 9.23 7.13 -2.04
C GLU A 63 8.57 8.32 -1.35
N MET A 64 7.23 8.38 -1.32
CA MET A 64 6.48 9.41 -0.62
C MET A 64 6.78 9.38 0.89
N LEU A 65 6.78 8.19 1.50
CA LEU A 65 7.10 8.04 2.92
C LEU A 65 8.53 8.50 3.22
N GLN A 66 9.52 8.06 2.46
CA GLN A 66 10.91 8.49 2.67
C GLN A 66 11.05 10.01 2.56
N SER A 67 10.43 10.61 1.56
CA SER A 67 10.47 12.07 1.33
C SER A 67 9.84 12.83 2.50
N GLU A 68 8.64 12.43 2.94
CA GLU A 68 7.91 13.17 3.96
C GLU A 68 8.49 12.93 5.37
N VAL A 69 8.81 11.68 5.72
CA VAL A 69 9.39 11.32 7.02
C VAL A 69 10.75 12.00 7.24
N SER A 70 11.57 12.15 6.20
CA SER A 70 12.88 12.82 6.29
C SER A 70 12.82 14.29 6.70
N LYS A 71 11.65 14.93 6.60
CA LYS A 71 11.43 16.32 7.03
C LYS A 71 11.27 16.47 8.56
N HIS A 72 11.08 15.35 9.27
CA HIS A 72 10.84 15.32 10.70
C HIS A 72 12.05 14.74 11.42
N SER A 73 12.43 15.37 12.55
CA SER A 73 13.55 14.92 13.39
C SER A 73 13.10 14.09 14.59
N LYS A 74 11.86 14.27 15.07
CA LYS A 74 11.35 13.58 16.25
C LYS A 74 10.58 12.31 15.85
N CYS A 75 10.81 11.21 16.56
CA CYS A 75 10.15 9.93 16.31
C CYS A 75 8.62 10.04 16.27
N LEU A 76 7.98 10.73 17.22
CA LEU A 76 6.52 10.84 17.28
C LEU A 76 5.95 11.63 16.09
N ASP A 77 6.66 12.67 15.63
CA ASP A 77 6.27 13.44 14.44
C ASP A 77 6.42 12.57 13.18
N LYS A 78 7.48 11.73 13.09
CA LYS A 78 7.65 10.76 12.02
C LYS A 78 6.50 9.74 11.97
N LEU A 79 6.07 9.21 13.12
CA LEU A 79 4.94 8.28 13.20
C LEU A 79 3.63 8.93 12.76
N GLY A 80 3.36 10.16 13.20
CA GLY A 80 2.21 10.93 12.73
C GLY A 80 2.22 11.13 11.22
N CYS A 81 3.37 11.54 10.68
CA CYS A 81 3.59 11.71 9.25
C CYS A 81 3.36 10.41 8.46
N VAL A 82 3.86 9.27 8.94
CA VAL A 82 3.61 7.96 8.31
C VAL A 82 2.12 7.69 8.18
N VAL A 83 1.35 7.86 9.26
CA VAL A 83 -0.10 7.61 9.24
C VAL A 83 -0.79 8.54 8.24
N GLU A 84 -0.48 9.84 8.26
CA GLU A 84 -1.07 10.81 7.33
C GLU A 84 -0.75 10.50 5.87
N VAL A 85 0.51 10.17 5.55
CA VAL A 85 0.93 9.83 4.18
C VAL A 85 0.24 8.56 3.69
N VAL A 86 0.19 7.50 4.51
CA VAL A 86 -0.44 6.23 4.14
C VAL A 86 -1.94 6.42 3.91
N LEU A 87 -2.65 7.09 4.81
CA LEU A 87 -4.08 7.32 4.65
C LEU A 87 -4.39 8.22 3.43
N SER A 88 -3.58 9.26 3.20
CA SER A 88 -3.71 10.13 2.01
C SER A 88 -3.43 9.36 0.72
N PHE A 89 -2.43 8.46 0.73
CA PHE A 89 -2.14 7.59 -0.39
C PHE A 89 -3.30 6.64 -0.71
N ILE A 90 -3.87 5.98 0.30
CA ILE A 90 -5.03 5.08 0.13
C ILE A 90 -6.24 5.86 -0.38
N GLU A 91 -6.48 7.07 0.12
CA GLU A 91 -7.56 7.95 -0.33
C GLU A 91 -7.44 8.28 -1.83
N GLN A 92 -6.22 8.50 -2.32
CA GLN A 92 -5.92 8.77 -3.73
C GLN A 92 -5.89 7.51 -4.61
N HIS A 93 -5.63 6.33 -4.03
CA HIS A 93 -5.42 5.06 -4.72
C HIS A 93 -6.34 3.96 -4.19
N VAL A 94 -7.65 4.25 -4.10
CA VAL A 94 -8.66 3.33 -3.54
C VAL A 94 -8.65 1.98 -4.25
N ASP A 95 -8.53 1.97 -5.57
CA ASP A 95 -8.55 0.75 -6.37
C ASP A 95 -7.34 -0.15 -6.08
N PHE A 96 -6.14 0.43 -5.93
CA PHE A 96 -4.96 -0.29 -5.47
C PHE A 96 -5.20 -0.95 -4.11
N PHE A 97 -5.75 -0.20 -3.14
CA PHE A 97 -5.99 -0.73 -1.80
C PHE A 97 -7.02 -1.87 -1.80
N LYS A 98 -8.09 -1.78 -2.60
CA LYS A 98 -9.06 -2.87 -2.79
C LYS A 98 -8.38 -4.13 -3.31
N ILE A 99 -7.56 -3.99 -4.37
CA ILE A 99 -6.84 -5.12 -4.96
C ILE A 99 -5.92 -5.74 -3.90
N PHE A 100 -5.14 -4.92 -3.19
CA PHE A 100 -4.20 -5.38 -2.19
C PHE A 100 -4.88 -6.16 -1.04
N THR A 101 -6.03 -5.67 -0.55
CA THR A 101 -6.72 -6.28 0.59
C THR A 101 -7.57 -7.49 0.23
N TRP A 102 -8.12 -7.55 -0.99
CA TRP A 102 -9.04 -8.61 -1.40
C TRP A 102 -8.34 -9.80 -2.07
N GLU A 103 -7.16 -9.58 -2.62
CA GLU A 103 -6.48 -10.57 -3.44
C GLU A 103 -5.23 -11.20 -2.78
N LEU A 104 -5.22 -11.30 -1.44
CA LEU A 104 -4.15 -12.01 -0.71
C LEU A 104 -3.93 -13.44 -1.25
N ASN A 105 -4.96 -14.07 -1.83
CA ASN A 105 -4.87 -15.39 -2.46
C ASN A 105 -4.03 -15.40 -3.75
N VAL A 106 -3.89 -14.29 -4.46
CA VAL A 106 -3.00 -14.19 -5.65
C VAL A 106 -1.56 -14.41 -5.23
N LEU A 107 -1.17 -13.95 -4.04
CA LEU A 107 0.14 -14.18 -3.47
C LEU A 107 0.42 -15.65 -3.15
N ASN A 108 -0.62 -16.47 -2.98
CA ASN A 108 -0.50 -17.91 -2.73
C ASN A 108 -0.50 -18.76 -4.01
N SER A 109 -0.67 -18.15 -5.20
CA SER A 109 -0.60 -18.87 -6.47
C SER A 109 0.84 -19.28 -6.82
N ASN A 110 1.00 -20.41 -7.51
CA ASN A 110 2.31 -20.89 -8.00
C ASN A 110 2.83 -20.11 -9.23
N MET A 111 2.39 -18.86 -9.39
CA MET A 111 2.70 -18.02 -10.54
C MET A 111 4.00 -17.26 -10.31
N ASN A 112 4.67 -16.90 -11.37
CA ASN A 112 5.96 -16.21 -11.50
C ASN A 112 6.64 -15.78 -10.18
N ASN A 113 7.47 -16.64 -9.62
CA ASN A 113 8.07 -16.47 -8.30
C ASN A 113 8.85 -15.16 -8.15
N GLN A 114 9.52 -14.68 -9.20
CA GLN A 114 10.41 -13.51 -9.09
C GLN A 114 9.63 -12.19 -8.86
N LEU A 115 8.57 -11.92 -9.63
CA LEU A 115 7.77 -10.69 -9.43
C LEU A 115 6.98 -10.74 -8.13
N LYS A 116 6.49 -11.92 -7.77
CA LYS A 116 5.85 -12.15 -6.47
C LYS A 116 6.81 -11.86 -5.32
N ASP A 117 8.04 -12.37 -5.37
CA ASP A 117 9.06 -12.16 -4.35
C ASP A 117 9.43 -10.66 -4.26
N GLN A 118 9.50 -9.96 -5.40
CA GLN A 118 9.69 -8.51 -5.42
C GLN A 118 8.54 -7.78 -4.73
N LEU A 119 7.28 -8.12 -5.02
CA LEU A 119 6.12 -7.50 -4.39
C LEU A 119 6.14 -7.71 -2.86
N ILE A 120 6.42 -8.94 -2.42
CA ILE A 120 6.54 -9.27 -1.00
C ILE A 120 7.68 -8.46 -0.36
N SER A 121 8.83 -8.36 -1.02
CA SER A 121 9.97 -7.57 -0.56
C SER A 121 9.61 -6.08 -0.41
N LYS A 122 8.86 -5.50 -1.36
CA LYS A 122 8.39 -4.10 -1.28
C LYS A 122 7.44 -3.87 -0.11
N HIS A 123 6.52 -4.79 0.11
CA HIS A 123 5.62 -4.73 1.27
C HIS A 123 6.40 -4.78 2.60
N PHE A 124 7.37 -5.68 2.71
CA PHE A 124 8.21 -5.75 3.91
C PHE A 124 9.12 -4.54 4.08
N ALA A 125 9.64 -3.95 3.00
CA ALA A 125 10.41 -2.72 3.08
C ALA A 125 9.60 -1.55 3.65
N TYR A 126 8.32 -1.44 3.27
CA TYR A 126 7.38 -0.48 3.84
C TYR A 126 7.18 -0.69 5.35
N ILE A 127 6.92 -1.93 5.80
CA ILE A 127 6.78 -2.25 7.23
C ILE A 127 8.09 -1.98 7.98
N LYS A 128 9.23 -2.32 7.40
CA LYS A 128 10.55 -2.11 7.99
C LYS A 128 10.85 -0.63 8.24
N LEU A 129 10.49 0.26 7.32
CA LEU A 129 10.62 1.71 7.52
C LEU A 129 9.89 2.15 8.80
N ILE A 130 8.68 1.66 9.02
CA ILE A 130 7.90 1.97 10.24
C ILE A 130 8.56 1.36 11.48
N SER A 131 9.02 0.10 11.39
CA SER A 131 9.73 -0.58 12.48
C SER A 131 11.01 0.15 12.89
N ASP A 132 11.75 0.73 11.94
CA ASP A 132 12.95 1.52 12.23
C ASP A 132 12.62 2.81 13.00
N ILE A 133 11.54 3.50 12.64
CA ILE A 133 11.07 4.68 13.37
C ILE A 133 10.62 4.29 14.79
N ILE A 134 9.93 3.18 14.96
CA ILE A 134 9.50 2.68 16.27
C ILE A 134 10.72 2.30 17.11
N THR A 135 11.73 1.66 16.51
CA THR A 135 12.99 1.33 17.19
C THR A 135 13.71 2.58 17.71
N GLU A 136 13.75 3.65 16.90
CA GLU A 136 14.26 4.97 17.33
C GLU A 136 13.50 5.48 18.55
N GLY A 137 12.17 5.43 18.54
CA GLY A 137 11.33 5.88 19.65
C GLY A 137 11.49 5.04 20.93
N ILE A 138 11.73 3.73 20.82
CA ILE A 138 12.06 2.86 21.96
C ILE A 138 13.43 3.25 22.54
N GLN A 139 14.44 3.45 21.71
CA GLN A 139 15.78 3.85 22.13
C GLN A 139 15.81 5.23 22.81
N GLU A 140 14.95 6.14 22.37
CA GLU A 140 14.76 7.46 22.99
C GLU A 140 13.92 7.41 24.27
N GLY A 141 13.35 6.26 24.65
CA GLY A 141 12.47 6.10 25.81
C GLY A 141 11.09 6.74 25.66
N LEU A 142 10.69 7.06 24.44
CA LEU A 142 9.39 7.64 24.11
C LEU A 142 8.30 6.58 23.94
N LEU A 143 8.69 5.38 23.51
CA LEU A 143 7.80 4.22 23.33
C LEU A 143 8.16 3.14 24.34
N LYS A 144 7.20 2.29 24.68
CA LYS A 144 7.41 1.12 25.54
C LYS A 144 8.42 0.18 24.89
N ASP A 145 9.27 -0.43 25.70
CA ASP A 145 10.13 -1.51 25.26
C ASP A 145 9.29 -2.69 24.76
N GLY A 146 9.63 -3.19 23.59
CA GLY A 146 8.89 -4.26 22.93
C GLY A 146 9.39 -4.55 21.51
N PRO A 147 8.83 -5.58 20.85
CA PRO A 147 9.19 -5.94 19.49
C PRO A 147 8.69 -4.88 18.49
N ALA A 148 9.60 -4.06 17.96
CA ALA A 148 9.26 -2.99 17.01
C ALA A 148 8.53 -3.51 15.75
N ASP A 149 8.82 -4.73 15.32
CA ASP A 149 8.15 -5.37 14.18
C ASP A 149 6.68 -5.69 14.48
N ASP A 150 6.34 -6.11 15.71
CA ASP A 150 4.96 -6.33 16.11
C ASP A 150 4.19 -5.01 16.25
N LEU A 151 4.83 -3.98 16.80
CA LEU A 151 4.25 -2.65 16.91
C LEU A 151 4.00 -2.02 15.52
N SER A 152 4.95 -2.18 14.59
CA SER A 152 4.77 -1.71 13.21
C SER A 152 3.63 -2.45 12.50
N THR A 153 3.54 -3.77 12.69
CA THR A 153 2.45 -4.60 12.16
C THR A 153 1.10 -4.16 12.74
N ALA A 154 1.03 -3.87 14.04
CA ALA A 154 -0.18 -3.37 14.68
C ALA A 154 -0.61 -2.01 14.11
N LEU A 155 0.33 -1.06 13.93
CA LEU A 155 0.04 0.25 13.34
C LEU A 155 -0.47 0.12 11.90
N VAL A 156 0.17 -0.72 11.08
CA VAL A 156 -0.27 -1.01 9.70
C VAL A 156 -1.66 -1.65 9.71
N GLY A 157 -1.92 -2.60 10.62
CA GLY A 157 -3.23 -3.21 10.79
C GLY A 157 -4.33 -2.20 11.14
N MET A 158 -4.04 -1.25 12.05
CA MET A 158 -4.97 -0.16 12.38
C MET A 158 -5.27 0.69 11.14
N MET A 159 -4.26 1.15 10.41
CA MET A 159 -4.46 1.92 9.17
C MET A 159 -5.31 1.16 8.16
N ASN A 160 -5.03 -0.13 7.95
CA ASN A 160 -5.78 -0.98 7.01
C ASN A 160 -7.26 -1.14 7.41
N VAL A 161 -7.56 -1.37 8.69
CA VAL A 161 -8.95 -1.52 9.16
C VAL A 161 -9.72 -0.21 9.05
N PHE A 162 -9.11 0.93 9.41
CA PHE A 162 -9.75 2.23 9.22
C PHE A 162 -10.01 2.55 7.75
N SER A 163 -9.07 2.22 6.87
CA SER A 163 -9.21 2.41 5.42
C SER A 163 -10.30 1.53 4.83
N PHE A 164 -10.34 0.25 5.24
CA PHE A 164 -11.40 -0.68 4.84
C PHE A 164 -12.78 -0.16 5.24
N ASN A 165 -12.96 0.22 6.50
CA ASN A 165 -14.23 0.77 6.98
C ASN A 165 -14.62 2.05 6.23
N TRP A 166 -13.67 2.93 5.93
CA TRP A 166 -13.92 4.15 5.18
C TRP A 166 -14.41 3.86 3.75
N ILE A 167 -13.82 2.89 3.07
CA ILE A 167 -14.26 2.47 1.72
C ILE A 167 -15.69 1.91 1.77
N TYR A 168 -16.01 1.06 2.76
CA TYR A 168 -17.35 0.45 2.90
C TYR A 168 -18.42 1.45 3.33
N ASN A 169 -18.07 2.49 4.08
CA ASN A 169 -18.99 3.55 4.50
C ASN A 169 -19.13 4.67 3.46
N GLN A 170 -18.89 4.37 2.19
CA GLN A 170 -19.10 5.28 1.06
C GLN A 170 -18.26 6.58 1.10
N GLN A 171 -17.13 6.57 1.80
CA GLN A 171 -16.15 7.67 1.76
C GLN A 171 -16.75 9.04 2.13
N GLN A 172 -17.59 9.08 3.17
CA GLN A 172 -18.33 10.29 3.55
C GLN A 172 -17.43 11.44 4.02
N ASP A 173 -16.31 11.11 4.70
CA ASP A 173 -15.31 12.06 5.21
C ASP A 173 -13.95 11.80 4.57
N ALA A 174 -12.99 12.72 4.69
CA ALA A 174 -11.62 12.46 4.24
C ALA A 174 -10.96 11.39 5.13
N LEU A 175 -10.39 10.33 4.52
CA LEU A 175 -9.74 9.24 5.26
C LEU A 175 -8.58 9.75 6.13
N ARG A 176 -7.81 10.72 5.64
CA ARG A 176 -6.71 11.36 6.37
C ARG A 176 -7.14 12.00 7.70
N GLU A 177 -8.42 12.39 7.85
CA GLU A 177 -8.93 12.92 9.13
C GLU A 177 -8.96 11.88 10.25
N LYS A 178 -8.81 10.59 9.92
CA LYS A 178 -8.65 9.52 10.91
C LYS A 178 -7.23 9.41 11.47
N ALA A 179 -6.24 10.08 10.88
CA ALA A 179 -4.85 9.99 11.31
C ALA A 179 -4.64 10.35 12.80
N PRO A 180 -5.17 11.46 13.34
CA PRO A 180 -5.01 11.78 14.76
C PRO A 180 -5.59 10.69 15.66
N THR A 181 -6.72 10.07 15.29
CA THR A 181 -7.34 9.00 16.07
C THR A 181 -6.45 7.75 16.09
N ILE A 182 -5.92 7.34 14.93
CA ILE A 182 -5.03 6.17 14.83
C ILE A 182 -3.75 6.39 15.63
N VAL A 183 -3.11 7.55 15.46
CA VAL A 183 -1.89 7.91 16.20
C VAL A 183 -2.15 7.90 17.71
N ASN A 184 -3.25 8.51 18.16
CA ASN A 184 -3.60 8.56 19.58
C ASN A 184 -3.86 7.15 20.15
N LEU A 185 -4.60 6.30 19.45
CA LEU A 185 -4.84 4.91 19.87
C LEU A 185 -3.54 4.11 19.94
N PHE A 186 -2.67 4.25 18.94
CA PHE A 186 -1.37 3.58 18.92
C PHE A 186 -0.48 4.04 20.06
N LEU A 187 -0.30 5.35 20.24
CA LEU A 187 0.60 5.90 21.25
C LEU A 187 0.10 5.63 22.67
N ASN A 188 -1.19 5.69 22.95
CA ASN A 188 -1.74 5.35 24.26
C ASN A 188 -1.53 3.88 24.64
N GLY A 189 -1.43 2.98 23.68
CA GLY A 189 -1.05 1.58 23.89
C GLY A 189 0.47 1.36 23.97
N ALA A 190 1.27 2.19 23.33
CA ALA A 190 2.71 2.05 23.19
C ALA A 190 3.57 2.98 24.07
N THR A 191 2.98 4.01 24.69
CA THR A 191 3.70 4.93 25.57
C THR A 191 4.01 4.32 26.93
N GLN A 192 5.10 4.78 27.54
CA GLN A 192 5.38 4.50 28.96
C GLN A 192 4.38 5.29 29.82
N THR A 193 3.75 4.62 30.76
CA THR A 193 2.88 5.22 31.79
C THR A 193 3.73 5.79 32.92
#